data_75fe3c87e249995cedcf792428fddf56
#
_entry.id   75fe3c87e249995cedcf792428fddf56
#
_cell.length_a   1.000
_cell.length_b   1.000
_cell.length_c   1.000
_cell.angle_alpha   90.00
_cell.angle_beta   90.00
_cell.angle_gamma   90.00
#
_symmetry.space_group_name_H-M   'P 1'
#
loop_
_entity.id
_entity.type
_entity.pdbx_description
1 polymer ?
#
loop_
_entity_poly.entity_id
_entity_poly.type
_entity_poly.pdbx_seq_one_letter_code
_entity_poly.pdbx_strand_id
1 'polypeptide(L)'
;MDEKQQQQQPGQMQIKADEKELQGLYSNLMMIHHNVEEFTLNFVYIFPNGTQGKLLSSVIVSPGHAKRIWRALGENLSRYEAQFGPIKEAPEGAGPAPTVGFVQ
;
A
#
# COMPACT_ATOMS: atom_id res chain seq x y z
N MET A 1 16.71 12.54 28.14
CA MET A 1 15.90 12.20 27.72
C MET A 1 14.84 12.97 27.37
N ASP A 2 14.08 12.66 26.72
CA ASP A 2 13.20 13.39 26.17
C ASP A 2 11.95 13.33 26.83
N GLU A 3 11.68 14.29 27.61
CA GLU A 3 10.48 14.29 28.30
C GLU A 3 9.32 14.44 27.42
N LYS A 4 9.52 14.89 26.20
CA LYS A 4 8.40 15.03 25.35
C LYS A 4 7.71 13.76 25.11
N GLN A 5 8.41 12.68 25.18
CA GLN A 5 7.81 11.42 24.92
C GLN A 5 6.88 11.02 25.99
N GLN A 6 6.89 11.71 27.12
CA GLN A 6 6.03 11.32 28.16
C GLN A 6 4.83 12.17 28.29
N GLN A 7 4.63 13.10 27.36
CA GLN A 7 3.53 13.99 27.46
C GLN A 7 2.41 13.62 26.54
N GLN A 8 2.23 12.35 26.33
CA GLN A 8 1.18 11.86 25.48
C GLN A 8 -0.15 12.12 26.15
N GLN A 9 -1.09 12.66 25.40
CA GLN A 9 -2.41 12.91 25.93
C GLN A 9 -3.17 11.62 26.07
N PRO A 10 -4.13 11.57 27.01
CA PRO A 10 -4.94 10.38 27.17
C PRO A 10 -5.67 10.05 25.86
N GLY A 11 -5.64 8.80 25.50
CA GLY A 11 -6.29 8.35 24.27
C GLY A 11 -5.51 8.59 23.00
N GLN A 12 -4.36 9.25 23.10
CA GLN A 12 -3.55 9.53 21.94
C GLN A 12 -2.55 8.42 21.75
N MET A 13 -2.46 7.93 20.51
CA MET A 13 -1.52 6.85 20.19
C MET A 13 -0.28 7.43 19.55
N GLN A 14 0.86 6.87 19.91
CA GLN A 14 2.13 7.25 19.31
C GLN A 14 2.64 6.12 18.44
N ILE A 15 3.04 6.44 17.23
CA ILE A 15 3.54 5.46 16.28
C ILE A 15 5.01 5.76 16.06
N LYS A 16 5.84 4.76 16.30
CA LYS A 16 7.28 4.92 16.11
C LYS A 16 7.65 4.68 14.67
N ALA A 17 8.46 5.54 14.12
CA ALA A 17 8.97 5.39 12.76
C ALA A 17 10.31 6.08 12.68
N ASP A 18 11.27 5.46 11.96
CA ASP A 18 12.55 6.13 11.74
C ASP A 18 12.52 6.80 10.37
N GLU A 19 13.61 7.49 10.07
CA GLU A 19 13.66 8.25 8.82
C GLU A 19 13.51 7.38 7.61
N LYS A 20 14.10 6.20 7.65
CA LYS A 20 14.03 5.32 6.50
C LYS A 20 12.60 4.88 6.25
N GLU A 21 11.87 4.58 7.31
CA GLU A 21 10.48 4.17 7.17
C GLU A 21 9.61 5.30 6.67
N LEU A 22 9.92 6.51 7.11
CA LEU A 22 9.12 7.67 6.69
C LEU A 22 9.35 8.05 5.24
N GLN A 23 10.45 7.63 4.65
CA GLN A 23 10.68 7.88 3.22
C GLN A 23 9.71 7.11 2.34
N GLY A 24 9.27 5.97 2.82
CA GLY A 24 8.32 5.15 2.07
C GLY A 24 8.99 4.35 0.97
N LEU A 25 8.18 3.53 0.34
CA LEU A 25 8.61 2.71 -0.78
C LEU A 25 7.67 2.97 -1.94
N TYR A 26 8.23 3.14 -3.13
CA TYR A 26 7.41 3.36 -4.29
C TYR A 26 7.01 2.04 -4.92
N SER A 27 5.71 1.80 -5.01
CA SER A 27 5.19 0.55 -5.57
C SER A 27 4.30 0.90 -6.76
N ASN A 28 4.44 0.15 -7.84
CA ASN A 28 3.58 0.34 -9.00
C ASN A 28 2.81 -0.91 -9.37
N LEU A 29 2.85 -1.93 -8.52
CA LEU A 29 2.05 -3.13 -8.71
C LEU A 29 1.74 -3.71 -7.35
N MET A 30 0.51 -4.17 -7.17
CA MET A 30 0.18 -4.89 -5.96
C MET A 30 -0.52 -6.17 -6.33
N MET A 31 -0.09 -7.29 -5.71
CA MET A 31 -0.72 -8.57 -5.88
C MET A 31 -1.31 -8.97 -4.54
N ILE A 32 -2.56 -9.38 -4.56
CA ILE A 32 -3.27 -9.72 -3.34
C ILE A 32 -3.74 -11.16 -3.43
N HIS A 33 -3.55 -11.91 -2.36
CA HIS A 33 -4.18 -13.22 -2.26
C HIS A 33 -4.66 -13.40 -0.82
N HIS A 34 -5.50 -14.41 -0.64
CA HIS A 34 -6.13 -14.57 0.67
C HIS A 34 -6.51 -16.00 0.92
N ASN A 35 -6.74 -16.29 2.19
CA ASN A 35 -7.45 -17.49 2.60
C ASN A 35 -8.52 -17.04 3.59
N VAL A 36 -9.12 -17.98 4.31
CA VAL A 36 -10.20 -17.64 5.21
C VAL A 36 -9.74 -16.71 6.33
N GLU A 37 -8.48 -16.80 6.71
CA GLU A 37 -8.00 -16.12 7.89
C GLU A 37 -7.28 -14.84 7.63
N GLU A 38 -6.72 -14.64 6.44
CA GLU A 38 -5.88 -13.47 6.23
C GLU A 38 -5.76 -13.10 4.76
N PHE A 39 -5.41 -11.84 4.55
CA PHE A 39 -5.10 -11.32 3.23
C PHE A 39 -3.63 -10.96 3.20
N THR A 40 -2.97 -11.26 2.09
CA THR A 40 -1.57 -10.89 1.90
C THR A 40 -1.50 -9.84 0.80
N LEU A 41 -0.94 -8.69 1.15
CA LEU A 41 -0.78 -7.58 0.21
C LEU A 41 0.69 -7.51 -0.17
N ASN A 42 0.99 -7.83 -1.41
CA ASN A 42 2.38 -7.84 -1.88
C ASN A 42 2.62 -6.61 -2.73
N PHE A 43 3.45 -5.71 -2.22
CA PHE A 43 3.77 -4.48 -2.92
C PHE A 43 5.03 -4.70 -3.72
N VAL A 44 4.96 -4.40 -5.00
CA VAL A 44 6.00 -4.73 -5.96
C VAL A 44 6.36 -3.50 -6.76
N TYR A 45 7.62 -3.39 -7.14
CA TYR A 45 8.07 -2.40 -8.10
C TYR A 45 8.48 -3.10 -9.38
N ILE A 46 7.80 -2.77 -10.46
CA ILE A 46 8.14 -3.30 -11.78
C ILE A 46 9.14 -2.36 -12.42
N PHE A 47 10.27 -2.89 -12.87
CA PHE A 47 11.31 -2.08 -13.49
C PHE A 47 10.84 -1.56 -14.84
N PRO A 48 11.44 -0.48 -15.32
CA PRO A 48 10.96 0.13 -16.57
C PRO A 48 10.97 -0.81 -17.78
N ASN A 49 11.82 -1.83 -17.78
CA ASN A 49 11.83 -2.77 -18.91
C ASN A 49 10.58 -3.65 -18.95
N GLY A 50 9.80 -3.67 -17.86
CA GLY A 50 8.56 -4.43 -17.86
C GLY A 50 8.69 -5.93 -17.73
N THR A 51 9.90 -6.47 -17.65
CA THR A 51 10.08 -7.91 -17.57
C THR A 51 10.53 -8.39 -16.22
N GLN A 52 10.96 -7.51 -15.34
CA GLN A 52 11.44 -7.86 -14.02
C GLN A 52 10.92 -6.87 -13.01
N GLY A 53 10.84 -7.32 -11.78
CA GLY A 53 10.42 -6.47 -10.69
C GLY A 53 11.03 -6.94 -9.39
N LYS A 54 10.70 -6.23 -8.34
CA LYS A 54 11.20 -6.55 -7.01
C LYS A 54 10.06 -6.49 -6.02
N LEU A 55 9.98 -7.51 -5.18
CA LEU A 55 9.02 -7.48 -4.09
C LEU A 55 9.55 -6.54 -3.01
N LEU A 56 8.77 -5.52 -2.71
CA LEU A 56 9.16 -4.51 -1.73
C LEU A 56 8.74 -4.91 -0.33
N SER A 57 7.53 -5.42 -0.19
CA SER A 57 7.00 -5.70 1.12
C SER A 57 5.78 -6.59 1.01
N SER A 58 5.64 -7.51 1.93
CA SER A 58 4.44 -8.32 2.06
C SER A 58 3.81 -7.96 3.39
N VAL A 59 2.57 -7.54 3.36
CA VAL A 59 1.86 -7.17 4.58
C VAL A 59 0.66 -8.10 4.70
N ILE A 60 0.54 -8.73 5.85
CA ILE A 60 -0.52 -9.68 6.09
C ILE A 60 -1.49 -9.04 7.07
N VAL A 61 -2.77 -9.05 6.72
CA VAL A 61 -3.80 -8.43 7.54
C VAL A 61 -4.98 -9.37 7.69
N SER A 62 -5.76 -9.16 8.73
CA SER A 62 -6.99 -9.91 8.91
C SER A 62 -8.02 -9.48 7.87
N PRO A 63 -9.03 -10.32 7.60
CA PRO A 63 -10.08 -9.91 6.68
C PRO A 63 -10.79 -8.62 7.10
N GLY A 64 -11.00 -8.47 8.40
CA GLY A 64 -11.64 -7.24 8.87
C GLY A 64 -10.79 -6.01 8.60
N HIS A 65 -9.47 -6.13 8.80
CA HIS A 65 -8.61 -5.00 8.54
C HIS A 65 -8.48 -4.73 7.04
N ALA A 66 -8.49 -5.78 6.23
CA ALA A 66 -8.49 -5.58 4.78
C ALA A 66 -9.69 -4.75 4.36
N LYS A 67 -10.84 -4.97 4.98
CA LYS A 67 -12.02 -4.20 4.65
C LYS A 67 -11.87 -2.76 5.08
N ARG A 68 -11.24 -2.53 6.22
CA ARG A 68 -10.98 -1.16 6.67
C ARG A 68 -10.01 -0.43 5.74
N ILE A 69 -8.99 -1.16 5.24
CA ILE A 69 -8.07 -0.58 4.27
C ILE A 69 -8.82 -0.17 3.02
N TRP A 70 -9.69 -1.04 2.54
CA TRP A 70 -10.46 -0.75 1.34
C TRP A 70 -11.31 0.50 1.52
N ARG A 71 -11.98 0.63 2.66
CA ARG A 71 -12.79 1.81 2.91
C ARG A 71 -11.97 3.06 3.01
N ALA A 72 -10.86 3.00 3.73
CA ALA A 72 -10.00 4.17 3.90
C ALA A 72 -9.44 4.64 2.56
N LEU A 73 -9.01 3.69 1.74
CA LEU A 73 -8.49 4.03 0.43
C LEU A 73 -9.58 4.63 -0.45
N GLY A 74 -10.77 4.05 -0.40
CA GLY A 74 -11.88 4.58 -1.20
C GLY A 74 -12.25 6.00 -0.81
N GLU A 75 -12.25 6.29 0.48
CA GLU A 75 -12.54 7.64 0.94
C GLU A 75 -11.50 8.64 0.48
N ASN A 76 -10.24 8.23 0.52
CA ASN A 76 -9.18 9.11 0.06
C ASN A 76 -9.21 9.31 -1.44
N LEU A 77 -9.52 8.27 -2.19
CA LEU A 77 -9.68 8.42 -3.63
C LEU A 77 -10.81 9.39 -3.97
N SER A 78 -11.92 9.30 -3.24
CA SER A 78 -13.03 10.22 -3.46
C SER A 78 -12.62 11.66 -3.19
N ARG A 79 -11.90 11.89 -2.11
CA ARG A 79 -11.44 13.24 -1.79
C ARG A 79 -10.45 13.76 -2.83
N TYR A 80 -9.57 12.88 -3.29
CA TYR A 80 -8.63 13.26 -4.34
C TYR A 80 -9.37 13.69 -5.60
N GLU A 81 -10.32 12.88 -6.03
CA GLU A 81 -11.03 13.18 -7.27
C GLU A 81 -11.91 14.40 -7.17
N ALA A 82 -12.44 14.68 -5.98
CA ALA A 82 -13.21 15.89 -5.78
C ALA A 82 -12.34 17.14 -5.92
N GLN A 83 -11.07 17.04 -5.56
CA GLN A 83 -10.17 18.18 -5.59
C GLN A 83 -9.41 18.31 -6.90
N PHE A 84 -9.00 17.20 -7.48
CA PHE A 84 -8.11 17.21 -8.63
C PHE A 84 -8.72 16.64 -9.90
N GLY A 85 -9.94 16.12 -9.82
CA GLY A 85 -10.59 15.51 -10.98
C GLY A 85 -10.40 14.03 -11.05
N PRO A 86 -11.10 13.38 -11.97
CA PRO A 86 -11.08 11.93 -12.05
C PRO A 86 -9.67 11.38 -12.29
N ILE A 87 -9.39 10.27 -11.65
CA ILE A 87 -8.12 9.59 -11.84
C ILE A 87 -8.19 8.79 -13.12
N LYS A 88 -7.19 8.98 -13.99
CA LYS A 88 -7.11 8.22 -15.24
C LYS A 88 -6.21 7.04 -15.02
N GLU A 89 -6.72 5.86 -15.32
CA GLU A 89 -5.93 4.66 -15.22
C GLU A 89 -5.12 4.48 -16.50
N ALA A 90 -4.45 3.33 -16.60
CA ALA A 90 -3.58 3.12 -17.75
C ALA A 90 -4.33 3.32 -19.05
N PRO A 91 -3.66 3.78 -20.11
CA PRO A 91 -4.31 4.00 -21.37
C PRO A 91 -4.96 2.74 -21.90
N GLU A 92 -6.04 2.94 -22.65
CA GLU A 92 -6.68 1.82 -23.31
C GLU A 92 -5.71 1.19 -24.26
N GLY A 93 -5.84 -0.11 -24.44
CA GLY A 93 -4.96 -0.80 -25.37
C GLY A 93 -3.65 -1.21 -24.78
N ALA A 94 -3.47 -1.05 -23.48
CA ALA A 94 -2.25 -1.49 -22.83
C ALA A 94 -2.07 -2.99 -22.91
N GLY A 95 -3.10 -3.72 -23.31
CA GLY A 95 -3.01 -5.16 -23.41
C GLY A 95 -3.28 -5.84 -22.09
N PRO A 96 -3.27 -7.17 -22.12
CA PRO A 96 -3.55 -7.91 -20.89
C PRO A 96 -2.42 -7.73 -19.89
N ALA A 97 -2.76 -7.88 -18.63
CA ALA A 97 -1.77 -7.80 -17.58
C ALA A 97 -0.76 -8.92 -17.75
N PRO A 98 0.51 -8.67 -17.48
CA PRO A 98 1.51 -9.72 -17.59
C PRO A 98 1.32 -10.77 -16.50
N THR A 99 1.75 -11.96 -16.81
CA THR A 99 1.80 -13.03 -15.82
C THR A 99 2.95 -12.74 -14.87
N VAL A 100 2.68 -12.85 -13.57
CA VAL A 100 3.67 -12.51 -12.58
C VAL A 100 4.00 -13.75 -11.77
N GLY A 101 5.28 -14.03 -11.60
CA GLY A 101 5.75 -15.11 -10.75
C GLY A 101 6.91 -14.63 -9.91
N PHE A 102 7.07 -15.24 -8.75
CA PHE A 102 8.19 -14.89 -7.88
C PHE A 102 9.36 -15.82 -8.13
N VAL A 103 10.56 -15.26 -8.16
CA VAL A 103 11.79 -16.03 -8.22
C VAL A 103 12.62 -15.69 -7.01
N GLN A 104 13.36 -16.69 -6.51
CA GLN A 104 14.16 -16.49 -5.31
C GLN A 104 15.64 -16.50 -5.58
#